data_65b4f42e2e31554c0f28dbfa64e04b40
#
_entry.id   65b4f42e2e31554c0f28dbfa64e04b40
#
_cell.length_a   1.000
_cell.length_b   1.000
_cell.length_c   1.000
_cell.angle_alpha   90.00
_cell.angle_beta   90.00
_cell.angle_gamma   90.00
#
_symmetry.space_group_name_H-M   'P 1'
#
loop_
_entity.id
_entity.type
_entity.pdbx_description
1 polymer ?
#
loop_
_entity_poly.entity_id
_entity_poly.type
_entity_poly.pdbx_seq_one_letter_code
_entity_poly.pdbx_strand_id
1 'polypeptide(L)'
;MRKARKIDNLESLQKEFVCKIIDAKQPILIFSRSLDKDGLQNLITGEVKCDKIEWFDCKQVVDFADLLFVLQKENAVIVLEDFDVLLSSVEKKEHIEVLFSKIAKNESFETQNNKGGIAFSFKKNSKSVVFLSRKDTKTPLFSQKEAKDNSETIYNQFVCSRTIIPLTKEIVKETLIENSKQTIKKREQSDNIGNKEGQMFGKEKNKEYGQDLNINKFPHLFVLGCLMDKQISAEKALEIPLKVCKVTDKWSVDELSDITIDRMKKIFEDNHLHRFNNEMSEVFVLAVKRIKEQYDKDASKIWKGEPTSAEVVYKFLEFKGAGIKIATMAANILQRDFKVKFSDLSAIDASPDIQVRRMLYRLGFTEDESNANMAVYMSKAINPEFPGLIDYPCWLWGRDYCHPQSPECNKCSVAAVCISSLEKYANGKIE
;
A
#
# COMPACT_ATOMS: atom_id res chain seq x y z
N MET A 1 3.51 -24.38 5.62
CA MET A 1 2.84 -23.22 5.00
C MET A 1 1.41 -23.19 5.50
N ARG A 2 0.98 -22.12 6.20
CA ARG A 2 -0.43 -21.94 6.53
C ARG A 2 -1.15 -21.52 5.24
N LYS A 3 -2.23 -22.23 4.86
CA LYS A 3 -3.07 -21.80 3.74
C LYS A 3 -3.67 -20.42 4.08
N ALA A 4 -3.62 -19.46 3.16
CA ALA A 4 -4.36 -18.21 3.34
C ALA A 4 -5.84 -18.54 3.52
N ARG A 5 -6.49 -17.93 4.50
CA ARG A 5 -7.93 -18.01 4.60
C ARG A 5 -8.53 -17.25 3.43
N LYS A 6 -9.52 -17.83 2.77
CA LYS A 6 -10.25 -17.17 1.68
C LYS A 6 -11.02 -15.95 2.21
N ILE A 7 -11.22 -14.98 1.35
CA ILE A 7 -12.10 -13.81 1.62
C ILE A 7 -13.50 -14.28 2.08
N ASP A 8 -13.92 -15.47 1.69
CA ASP A 8 -15.22 -16.05 2.03
C ASP A 8 -15.42 -16.32 3.54
N ASN A 9 -14.36 -16.26 4.36
CA ASN A 9 -14.40 -16.46 5.81
C ASN A 9 -14.21 -15.16 6.63
N LEU A 10 -14.35 -14.00 6.00
CA LEU A 10 -14.09 -12.72 6.66
C LEU A 10 -15.02 -12.42 7.84
N GLU A 11 -16.29 -12.79 7.74
CA GLU A 11 -17.27 -12.55 8.79
C GLU A 11 -16.89 -13.27 10.10
N SER A 12 -16.50 -14.55 10.01
CA SER A 12 -16.04 -15.31 11.17
C SER A 12 -14.76 -14.73 11.77
N LEU A 13 -13.83 -14.30 10.92
CA LEU A 13 -12.58 -13.68 11.36
C LEU A 13 -12.81 -12.33 12.03
N GLN A 14 -13.73 -11.51 11.50
CA GLN A 14 -14.09 -10.24 12.11
C GLN A 14 -14.77 -10.45 13.48
N LYS A 15 -15.66 -11.44 13.59
CA LYS A 15 -16.30 -11.79 14.86
C LYS A 15 -15.25 -12.15 15.92
N GLU A 16 -14.32 -13.05 15.59
CA GLU A 16 -13.22 -13.44 16.49
C GLU A 16 -12.36 -12.23 16.90
N PHE A 17 -12.07 -11.33 15.96
CA PHE A 17 -11.29 -10.13 16.20
C PHE A 17 -12.00 -9.16 17.15
N VAL A 18 -13.29 -8.87 16.92
CA VAL A 18 -14.08 -8.00 17.78
C VAL A 18 -14.16 -8.55 19.20
N CYS A 19 -14.44 -9.84 19.35
CA CYS A 19 -14.49 -10.50 20.66
C CYS A 19 -13.18 -10.33 21.44
N LYS A 20 -12.04 -10.54 20.80
CA LYS A 20 -10.73 -10.41 21.46
C LYS A 20 -10.40 -8.99 21.88
N ILE A 21 -10.77 -7.97 21.08
CA ILE A 21 -10.58 -6.56 21.47
C ILE A 21 -11.45 -6.22 22.68
N ILE A 22 -12.71 -6.67 22.68
CA ILE A 22 -13.65 -6.44 23.77
C ILE A 22 -13.17 -7.15 25.05
N ASP A 23 -12.73 -8.39 24.97
CA ASP A 23 -12.18 -9.14 26.11
C ASP A 23 -10.90 -8.49 26.67
N ALA A 24 -10.07 -7.93 25.80
CA ALA A 24 -8.91 -7.16 26.21
C ALA A 24 -9.25 -5.78 26.77
N LYS A 25 -10.55 -5.44 26.86
CA LYS A 25 -11.07 -4.14 27.35
C LYS A 25 -10.43 -2.95 26.61
N GLN A 26 -10.34 -3.06 25.30
CA GLN A 26 -9.76 -2.02 24.45
C GLN A 26 -10.84 -1.29 23.66
N PRO A 27 -10.63 -0.02 23.32
CA PRO A 27 -11.52 0.72 22.45
C PRO A 27 -11.43 0.19 21.02
N ILE A 28 -12.55 0.21 20.30
CA ILE A 28 -12.68 -0.24 18.91
C ILE A 28 -13.51 0.76 18.10
N LEU A 29 -13.13 0.97 16.85
CA LEU A 29 -13.89 1.76 15.89
C LEU A 29 -14.61 0.81 14.91
N ILE A 30 -15.93 0.98 14.78
CA ILE A 30 -16.75 0.22 13.85
C ILE A 30 -17.43 1.18 12.87
N PHE A 31 -17.30 0.88 11.58
CA PHE A 31 -18.07 1.52 10.53
C PHE A 31 -19.18 0.57 10.08
N SER A 32 -20.43 0.94 10.31
CA SER A 32 -21.55 0.15 9.81
C SER A 32 -22.83 0.97 9.76
N ARG A 33 -23.52 0.94 8.61
CA ARG A 33 -24.82 1.59 8.45
C ARG A 33 -25.96 0.80 9.10
N SER A 34 -25.83 -0.53 9.16
CA SER A 34 -26.89 -1.45 9.55
C SER A 34 -26.69 -2.13 10.90
N LEU A 35 -25.53 -1.95 11.55
CA LEU A 35 -25.27 -2.60 12.83
C LEU A 35 -26.13 -1.95 13.92
N ASP A 36 -27.06 -2.69 14.45
CA ASP A 36 -27.86 -2.35 15.62
C ASP A 36 -27.35 -3.07 16.88
N LYS A 37 -28.09 -2.89 17.99
CA LYS A 37 -27.74 -3.50 19.27
C LYS A 37 -27.75 -5.03 19.20
N ASP A 38 -28.75 -5.60 18.52
CA ASP A 38 -28.88 -7.06 18.37
C ASP A 38 -27.80 -7.61 17.44
N GLY A 39 -27.46 -6.90 16.36
CA GLY A 39 -26.36 -7.23 15.47
C GLY A 39 -25.00 -7.20 16.18
N LEU A 40 -24.74 -6.20 17.03
CA LEU A 40 -23.53 -6.16 17.84
C LEU A 40 -23.53 -7.27 18.88
N GLN A 41 -24.66 -7.52 19.55
CA GLN A 41 -24.83 -8.64 20.48
C GLN A 41 -24.50 -9.97 19.80
N ASN A 42 -24.99 -10.20 18.58
CA ASN A 42 -24.72 -11.39 17.80
C ASN A 42 -23.24 -11.50 17.38
N LEU A 43 -22.57 -10.35 17.13
CA LEU A 43 -21.15 -10.31 16.85
C LEU A 43 -20.29 -10.78 18.04
N ILE A 44 -20.69 -10.50 19.26
CA ILE A 44 -19.94 -10.74 20.49
C ILE A 44 -20.43 -11.95 21.31
N THR A 45 -21.55 -12.58 20.93
CA THR A 45 -22.12 -13.71 21.70
C THR A 45 -21.24 -14.96 21.68
N GLY A 46 -21.05 -15.52 22.85
CA GLY A 46 -20.48 -16.83 23.13
C GLY A 46 -19.11 -16.83 23.77
N GLU A 47 -18.32 -15.76 23.65
CA GLU A 47 -16.94 -15.73 24.13
C GLU A 47 -16.58 -14.55 25.02
N VAL A 48 -17.42 -13.48 25.05
CA VAL A 48 -17.11 -12.26 25.79
C VAL A 48 -17.76 -12.26 27.17
N LYS A 49 -16.95 -12.11 28.21
CA LYS A 49 -17.41 -11.91 29.60
C LYS A 49 -17.82 -10.45 29.83
N CYS A 50 -18.88 -9.98 29.18
CA CYS A 50 -19.49 -8.70 29.54
C CYS A 50 -20.93 -8.92 29.93
N ASP A 51 -21.34 -8.27 31.01
CA ASP A 51 -22.71 -8.40 31.58
C ASP A 51 -23.75 -7.64 30.77
N LYS A 52 -23.32 -6.59 30.02
CA LYS A 52 -24.24 -5.67 29.37
C LYS A 52 -23.62 -4.82 28.26
N ILE A 53 -24.38 -4.58 27.19
CA ILE A 53 -24.07 -3.56 26.20
C ILE A 53 -24.86 -2.29 26.54
N GLU A 54 -24.16 -1.20 26.78
CA GLU A 54 -24.74 0.12 26.95
C GLU A 54 -24.66 0.90 25.64
N TRP A 55 -25.80 1.07 24.98
CA TRP A 55 -25.89 1.76 23.69
C TRP A 55 -26.27 3.22 23.91
N PHE A 56 -25.49 4.12 23.35
CA PHE A 56 -25.64 5.55 23.50
C PHE A 56 -25.63 6.25 22.14
N ASP A 57 -26.76 6.85 21.77
CA ASP A 57 -26.87 7.62 20.54
C ASP A 57 -26.35 9.05 20.78
N CYS A 58 -25.21 9.36 20.19
CA CYS A 58 -24.54 10.65 20.35
C CYS A 58 -25.32 11.83 19.74
N LYS A 59 -26.32 11.59 18.90
CA LYS A 59 -27.24 12.64 18.42
C LYS A 59 -28.16 13.19 19.50
N GLN A 60 -28.37 12.43 20.57
CA GLN A 60 -29.24 12.80 21.67
C GLN A 60 -28.48 13.45 22.84
N VAL A 61 -27.16 13.62 22.72
CA VAL A 61 -26.34 14.25 23.76
C VAL A 61 -26.62 15.73 23.84
N VAL A 62 -27.12 16.16 24.99
CA VAL A 62 -27.41 17.57 25.29
C VAL A 62 -26.25 18.21 26.04
N ASP A 63 -25.55 17.45 26.90
CA ASP A 63 -24.44 17.96 27.73
C ASP A 63 -23.25 16.99 27.77
N PHE A 64 -22.06 17.54 28.00
CA PHE A 64 -20.83 16.78 28.24
C PHE A 64 -20.92 15.87 29.46
N ALA A 65 -21.72 16.26 30.48
CA ALA A 65 -21.95 15.44 31.66
C ALA A 65 -22.67 14.12 31.33
N ASP A 66 -23.62 14.12 30.40
CA ASP A 66 -24.32 12.92 29.97
C ASP A 66 -23.36 11.90 29.38
N LEU A 67 -22.41 12.36 28.54
CA LEU A 67 -21.36 11.53 27.98
C LEU A 67 -20.45 10.91 29.05
N LEU A 68 -20.02 11.72 30.01
CA LEU A 68 -19.20 11.24 31.13
C LEU A 68 -19.96 10.23 32.01
N PHE A 69 -21.26 10.43 32.26
CA PHE A 69 -22.10 9.51 32.99
C PHE A 69 -22.18 8.13 32.33
N VAL A 70 -22.35 8.08 31.00
CA VAL A 70 -22.38 6.82 30.27
C VAL A 70 -20.99 6.14 30.31
N LEU A 71 -19.91 6.90 30.13
CA LEU A 71 -18.54 6.38 30.17
C LEU A 71 -18.11 5.88 31.57
N GLN A 72 -18.82 6.25 32.66
CA GLN A 72 -18.54 5.76 34.02
C GLN A 72 -19.07 4.35 34.27
N LYS A 73 -20.02 3.84 33.48
CA LYS A 73 -20.61 2.52 33.69
C LYS A 73 -19.55 1.42 33.65
N GLU A 74 -19.60 0.55 34.67
CA GLU A 74 -18.67 -0.55 34.83
C GLU A 74 -19.28 -1.87 34.30
N ASN A 75 -18.44 -2.84 34.01
CA ASN A 75 -18.83 -4.17 33.50
C ASN A 75 -19.73 -4.14 32.26
N ALA A 76 -19.58 -3.12 31.43
CA ALA A 76 -20.32 -2.95 30.19
C ALA A 76 -19.42 -2.69 29.01
N VAL A 77 -19.86 -3.10 27.82
CA VAL A 77 -19.36 -2.59 26.55
C VAL A 77 -20.15 -1.32 26.24
N ILE A 78 -19.47 -0.19 26.17
CA ILE A 78 -20.09 1.10 25.90
C ILE A 78 -20.05 1.36 24.40
N VAL A 79 -21.20 1.56 23.78
CA VAL A 79 -21.31 1.90 22.34
C VAL A 79 -21.68 3.36 22.19
N LEU A 80 -20.82 4.12 21.54
CA LEU A 80 -21.04 5.52 21.18
C LEU A 80 -21.42 5.58 19.69
N GLU A 81 -22.73 5.54 19.42
CA GLU A 81 -23.27 5.61 18.06
C GLU A 81 -23.22 7.05 17.53
N ASP A 82 -22.83 7.20 16.26
CA ASP A 82 -22.67 8.49 15.58
C ASP A 82 -21.80 9.49 16.37
N PHE A 83 -20.74 9.00 17.00
CA PHE A 83 -19.86 9.79 17.87
C PHE A 83 -19.26 11.01 17.13
N ASP A 84 -19.14 10.94 15.83
CA ASP A 84 -18.61 12.00 14.96
C ASP A 84 -19.54 13.23 14.88
N VAL A 85 -20.83 13.08 15.23
CA VAL A 85 -21.76 14.21 15.36
C VAL A 85 -21.33 15.13 16.50
N LEU A 86 -20.85 14.58 17.61
CA LEU A 86 -20.37 15.37 18.75
C LEU A 86 -19.13 16.20 18.42
N LEU A 87 -18.34 15.77 17.45
CA LEU A 87 -17.13 16.48 17.01
C LEU A 87 -17.44 17.66 16.08
N SER A 88 -18.63 17.68 15.48
CA SER A 88 -19.00 18.70 14.50
C SER A 88 -19.93 19.81 15.05
N SER A 89 -20.57 19.62 16.21
CA SER A 89 -21.75 20.41 16.59
C SER A 89 -21.68 21.25 17.87
N VAL A 90 -20.59 21.26 18.68
CA VAL A 90 -20.73 21.71 20.08
C VAL A 90 -19.74 22.78 20.55
N GLU A 91 -20.22 23.68 21.42
CA GLU A 91 -19.47 24.72 22.18
C GLU A 91 -18.26 24.15 22.98
N LYS A 92 -18.22 22.84 23.26
CA LYS A 92 -17.14 22.16 24.01
C LYS A 92 -16.35 21.16 23.17
N LYS A 93 -16.27 21.39 21.88
CA LYS A 93 -15.63 20.52 20.88
C LYS A 93 -14.23 20.07 21.32
N GLU A 94 -13.38 20.98 21.76
CA GLU A 94 -12.00 20.66 22.16
C GLU A 94 -11.92 19.64 23.32
N HIS A 95 -12.81 19.72 24.30
CA HIS A 95 -12.83 18.78 25.42
C HIS A 95 -13.27 17.38 25.00
N ILE A 96 -14.25 17.28 24.11
CA ILE A 96 -14.72 16.00 23.57
C ILE A 96 -13.64 15.35 22.71
N GLU A 97 -12.94 16.14 21.88
CA GLU A 97 -11.82 15.64 21.08
C GLU A 97 -10.70 15.07 21.93
N VAL A 98 -10.29 15.79 22.95
CA VAL A 98 -9.26 15.32 23.87
C VAL A 98 -9.70 14.03 24.58
N LEU A 99 -10.96 13.98 25.06
CA LEU A 99 -11.54 12.81 25.70
C LEU A 99 -11.53 11.59 24.76
N PHE A 100 -12.10 11.74 23.57
CA PHE A 100 -12.17 10.66 22.59
C PHE A 100 -10.80 10.21 22.10
N SER A 101 -9.88 11.15 21.88
CA SER A 101 -8.52 10.83 21.50
C SER A 101 -7.80 9.98 22.55
N LYS A 102 -7.94 10.33 23.83
CA LYS A 102 -7.33 9.55 24.92
C LYS A 102 -7.96 8.17 25.08
N ILE A 103 -9.29 8.07 24.98
CA ILE A 103 -9.99 6.78 25.01
C ILE A 103 -9.55 5.93 23.80
N ALA A 104 -9.50 6.49 22.59
CA ALA A 104 -9.11 5.78 21.38
C ALA A 104 -7.67 5.26 21.46
N LYS A 105 -6.76 6.01 22.07
CA LYS A 105 -5.38 5.58 22.35
C LYS A 105 -5.28 4.57 23.49
N ASN A 106 -6.36 4.32 24.21
CA ASN A 106 -6.38 3.49 25.41
C ASN A 106 -5.40 4.01 26.49
N GLU A 107 -5.33 5.32 26.68
CA GLU A 107 -4.47 5.99 27.66
C GLU A 107 -5.23 6.23 28.97
N SER A 108 -4.56 6.05 30.11
CA SER A 108 -5.13 6.43 31.41
C SER A 108 -5.16 7.95 31.57
N PHE A 109 -6.28 8.48 32.01
CA PHE A 109 -6.44 9.91 32.27
C PHE A 109 -7.55 10.21 33.29
N GLU A 110 -7.54 11.42 33.83
CA GLU A 110 -8.57 11.93 34.74
C GLU A 110 -9.00 13.33 34.29
N THR A 111 -10.28 13.62 34.49
CA THR A 111 -10.83 14.98 34.36
C THR A 111 -11.24 15.51 35.72
N GLN A 112 -11.05 16.83 35.94
CA GLN A 112 -11.45 17.48 37.19
C GLN A 112 -12.75 18.25 37.01
N ASN A 113 -13.56 18.31 38.11
CA ASN A 113 -14.72 19.17 38.19
C ASN A 113 -14.30 20.59 38.61
N ASN A 114 -15.28 21.54 38.59
CA ASN A 114 -15.03 22.94 38.94
C ASN A 114 -14.61 23.16 40.42
N LYS A 115 -14.65 22.13 41.25
CA LYS A 115 -14.23 22.15 42.68
C LYS A 115 -12.89 21.43 42.90
N GLY A 116 -12.18 21.03 41.82
CA GLY A 116 -10.88 20.32 41.91
C GLY A 116 -10.97 18.83 42.24
N GLY A 117 -12.18 18.27 42.37
CA GLY A 117 -12.39 16.83 42.52
C GLY A 117 -12.36 16.09 41.18
N ILE A 118 -12.09 14.78 41.19
CA ILE A 118 -12.11 13.94 39.98
C ILE A 118 -13.58 13.84 39.49
N ALA A 119 -13.82 14.31 38.28
CA ALA A 119 -15.12 14.21 37.62
C ALA A 119 -15.25 12.88 36.85
N PHE A 120 -14.15 12.43 36.23
CA PHE A 120 -14.12 11.19 35.46
C PHE A 120 -12.70 10.63 35.45
N SER A 121 -12.58 9.31 35.54
CA SER A 121 -11.30 8.59 35.46
C SER A 121 -11.44 7.45 34.48
N PHE A 122 -10.50 7.36 33.55
CA PHE A 122 -10.35 6.24 32.62
C PHE A 122 -8.98 5.60 32.85
N LYS A 123 -8.97 4.29 33.04
CA LYS A 123 -7.73 3.53 33.16
C LYS A 123 -7.51 2.70 31.92
N LYS A 124 -6.30 2.61 31.46
CA LYS A 124 -5.91 1.74 30.35
C LYS A 124 -6.44 0.32 30.57
N ASN A 125 -7.05 -0.28 29.54
CA ASN A 125 -7.64 -1.62 29.59
C ASN A 125 -8.71 -1.81 30.68
N SER A 126 -9.38 -0.74 31.11
CA SER A 126 -10.42 -0.85 32.15
C SER A 126 -11.79 -1.23 31.57
N LYS A 127 -12.09 -0.81 30.35
CA LYS A 127 -13.37 -1.07 29.68
C LYS A 127 -13.26 -0.98 28.16
N SER A 128 -14.17 -1.65 27.47
CA SER A 128 -14.29 -1.52 26.02
C SER A 128 -15.24 -0.38 25.66
N VAL A 129 -14.79 0.50 24.79
CA VAL A 129 -15.60 1.56 24.19
C VAL A 129 -15.65 1.35 22.68
N VAL A 130 -16.86 1.15 22.17
CA VAL A 130 -17.12 1.01 20.72
C VAL A 130 -17.51 2.38 20.18
N PHE A 131 -16.66 2.93 19.32
CA PHE A 131 -16.99 4.10 18.51
C PHE A 131 -17.65 3.61 17.23
N LEU A 132 -18.95 3.86 17.08
CA LEU A 132 -19.72 3.45 15.92
C LEU A 132 -20.00 4.65 15.02
N SER A 133 -19.54 4.59 13.78
CA SER A 133 -19.84 5.59 12.76
C SER A 133 -20.76 5.02 11.69
N ARG A 134 -21.78 5.78 11.31
CA ARG A 134 -22.72 5.50 10.21
C ARG A 134 -22.25 6.08 8.88
N LYS A 135 -21.13 6.75 8.86
CA LYS A 135 -20.56 7.31 7.62
C LYS A 135 -20.27 6.22 6.60
N ASP A 136 -20.37 6.59 5.33
CA ASP A 136 -20.00 5.70 4.23
C ASP A 136 -18.48 5.54 4.20
N THR A 137 -18.01 4.30 4.16
CA THR A 137 -16.57 3.96 4.07
C THR A 137 -15.96 4.25 2.69
N LYS A 138 -16.75 4.79 1.73
CA LYS A 138 -16.25 5.23 0.42
C LYS A 138 -15.25 6.38 0.49
N THR A 139 -15.24 7.12 1.60
CA THR A 139 -14.18 8.11 1.86
C THR A 139 -12.96 7.35 2.38
N PRO A 140 -11.77 7.51 1.77
CA PRO A 140 -10.59 6.78 2.21
C PRO A 140 -10.29 7.13 3.67
N LEU A 141 -10.35 6.12 4.54
CA LEU A 141 -10.05 6.24 5.97
C LEU A 141 -8.62 6.74 6.27
N PHE A 142 -7.80 6.88 5.24
CA PHE A 142 -6.35 7.04 5.36
C PHE A 142 -5.77 8.17 4.51
N SER A 143 -6.57 9.11 4.03
CA SER A 143 -6.01 10.29 3.37
C SER A 143 -5.36 11.20 4.42
N GLN A 144 -4.05 11.15 4.52
CA GLN A 144 -3.26 12.04 5.38
C GLN A 144 -3.22 13.51 4.89
N LYS A 145 -4.06 13.90 3.93
CA LYS A 145 -4.13 15.29 3.44
C LYS A 145 -5.52 15.84 3.61
N GLU A 146 -5.58 16.95 4.33
CA GLU A 146 -6.73 17.80 4.61
C GLU A 146 -7.60 17.37 5.79
N ALA A 147 -6.97 17.04 6.94
CA ALA A 147 -7.64 17.09 8.24
C ALA A 147 -8.03 18.54 8.56
N LYS A 148 -9.08 19.03 7.94
CA LYS A 148 -9.80 20.22 8.40
C LYS A 148 -10.96 19.85 9.34
N ASP A 149 -11.22 18.56 9.48
CA ASP A 149 -12.26 18.03 10.38
C ASP A 149 -11.59 17.21 11.48
N ASN A 150 -11.84 17.57 12.72
CA ASN A 150 -11.26 16.94 13.91
C ASN A 150 -11.70 15.47 14.10
N SER A 151 -12.77 15.03 13.44
CA SER A 151 -13.16 13.62 13.40
C SER A 151 -12.09 12.72 12.78
N GLU A 152 -11.35 13.19 11.77
CA GLU A 152 -10.25 12.43 11.15
C GLU A 152 -9.09 12.17 12.12
N THR A 153 -8.83 13.10 13.04
CA THR A 153 -7.78 12.94 14.05
C THR A 153 -8.09 11.76 14.97
N ILE A 154 -9.36 11.57 15.34
CA ILE A 154 -9.78 10.44 16.17
C ILE A 154 -9.74 9.14 15.38
N TYR A 155 -10.19 9.12 14.13
CA TYR A 155 -10.07 7.94 13.26
C TYR A 155 -8.63 7.47 13.13
N ASN A 156 -7.68 8.39 12.99
CA ASN A 156 -6.26 8.07 12.91
C ASN A 156 -5.68 7.44 14.20
N GLN A 157 -6.34 7.62 15.36
CA GLN A 157 -5.93 6.97 16.62
C GLN A 157 -6.18 5.47 16.63
N PHE A 158 -7.17 5.01 15.86
CA PHE A 158 -7.49 3.59 15.74
C PHE A 158 -6.61 2.86 14.72
N VAL A 159 -5.71 3.55 14.04
CA VAL A 159 -4.92 3.12 12.89
C VAL A 159 -4.80 1.60 12.76
N CYS A 160 -5.49 1.05 11.77
CA CYS A 160 -5.36 -0.31 11.25
C CYS A 160 -5.63 -1.48 12.22
N SER A 161 -5.34 -1.33 13.49
CA SER A 161 -5.37 -2.45 14.45
C SER A 161 -6.71 -2.66 15.16
N ARG A 162 -7.56 -1.63 15.21
CA ARG A 162 -8.83 -1.68 15.97
C ARG A 162 -10.00 -1.07 15.21
N THR A 163 -9.90 -1.02 13.89
CA THR A 163 -10.97 -0.54 13.02
C THR A 163 -11.65 -1.71 12.33
N ILE A 164 -12.96 -1.79 12.44
CA ILE A 164 -13.80 -2.77 11.75
C ILE A 164 -14.56 -2.06 10.63
N ILE A 165 -14.40 -2.58 9.43
CA ILE A 165 -15.20 -2.24 8.27
C ILE A 165 -15.88 -3.53 7.84
N PRO A 166 -17.19 -3.54 7.52
CA PRO A 166 -17.81 -4.72 6.95
C PRO A 166 -17.04 -5.13 5.69
N LEU A 167 -16.32 -6.26 5.75
CA LEU A 167 -15.43 -6.66 4.66
C LEU A 167 -16.20 -7.51 3.66
N THR A 168 -16.44 -6.94 2.49
CA THR A 168 -16.78 -7.69 1.30
C THR A 168 -15.58 -7.70 0.35
N LYS A 169 -15.58 -8.60 -0.61
CA LYS A 169 -14.54 -8.67 -1.64
C LYS A 169 -14.44 -7.33 -2.40
N GLU A 170 -15.55 -6.68 -2.62
CA GLU A 170 -15.65 -5.38 -3.29
C GLU A 170 -15.01 -4.28 -2.45
N ILE A 171 -15.26 -4.23 -1.14
CA ILE A 171 -14.66 -3.24 -0.23
C ILE A 171 -13.14 -3.40 -0.17
N VAL A 172 -12.62 -4.63 -0.09
CA VAL A 172 -11.17 -4.88 -0.12
C VAL A 172 -10.56 -4.38 -1.43
N LYS A 173 -11.24 -4.67 -2.55
CA LYS A 173 -10.84 -4.25 -3.89
C LYS A 173 -10.87 -2.72 -4.04
N GLU A 174 -11.96 -2.08 -3.68
CA GLU A 174 -12.12 -0.61 -3.74
C GLU A 174 -11.10 0.10 -2.85
N THR A 175 -10.89 -0.39 -1.64
CA THR A 175 -9.89 0.15 -0.71
C THR A 175 -8.47 0.03 -1.27
N LEU A 176 -8.13 -1.11 -1.89
CA LEU A 176 -6.84 -1.29 -2.54
C LEU A 176 -6.65 -0.30 -3.69
N ILE A 177 -7.64 -0.17 -4.58
CA ILE A 177 -7.61 0.74 -5.73
C ILE A 177 -7.44 2.19 -5.27
N GLU A 178 -8.24 2.63 -4.30
CA GLU A 178 -8.22 4.03 -3.86
C GLU A 178 -6.91 4.39 -3.14
N ASN A 179 -6.43 3.55 -2.23
CA ASN A 179 -5.12 3.76 -1.61
C ASN A 179 -3.97 3.70 -2.62
N SER A 180 -4.12 2.92 -3.69
CA SER A 180 -3.15 2.88 -4.78
C SER A 180 -3.09 4.20 -5.53
N LYS A 181 -4.23 4.78 -5.90
CA LYS A 181 -4.30 6.11 -6.54
C LYS A 181 -3.65 7.19 -5.68
N GLN A 182 -3.94 7.18 -4.37
CA GLN A 182 -3.35 8.15 -3.43
C GLN A 182 -1.84 7.98 -3.29
N THR A 183 -1.34 6.75 -3.24
CA THR A 183 0.09 6.45 -3.15
C THR A 183 0.83 6.93 -4.39
N ILE A 184 0.27 6.72 -5.59
CA ILE A 184 0.82 7.23 -6.84
C ILE A 184 0.82 8.77 -6.85
N LYS A 185 -0.30 9.40 -6.45
CA LYS A 185 -0.40 10.87 -6.36
C LYS A 185 0.63 11.47 -5.40
N LYS A 186 0.87 10.84 -4.24
CA LYS A 186 1.92 11.26 -3.29
C LYS A 186 3.31 11.17 -3.92
N ARG A 187 3.60 10.10 -4.67
CA ARG A 187 4.86 9.95 -5.39
C ARG A 187 5.06 11.08 -6.41
N GLU A 188 4.02 11.44 -7.17
CA GLU A 188 4.07 12.52 -8.15
C GLU A 188 4.33 13.90 -7.52
N GLN A 189 3.92 14.10 -6.27
CA GLN A 189 4.11 15.33 -5.52
C GLN A 189 5.45 15.41 -4.78
N SER A 190 6.17 14.27 -4.63
CA SER A 190 7.47 14.26 -3.98
C SER A 190 8.55 14.73 -4.95
N ASP A 191 9.25 15.82 -4.61
CA ASP A 191 10.32 16.42 -5.42
C ASP A 191 11.56 15.51 -5.62
N ASN A 192 11.58 14.32 -5.02
CA ASN A 192 12.76 13.46 -4.93
C ASN A 192 12.96 12.52 -6.11
N ILE A 193 12.04 12.42 -7.04
CA ILE A 193 12.22 11.60 -8.24
C ILE A 193 11.99 12.53 -9.42
N GLY A 194 13.03 12.72 -10.21
CA GLY A 194 13.18 13.59 -11.37
C GLY A 194 11.97 13.73 -12.30
N ASN A 195 10.89 14.25 -11.79
CA ASN A 195 9.63 14.46 -12.50
C ASN A 195 9.64 15.69 -13.42
N LYS A 196 10.80 16.22 -13.75
CA LYS A 196 10.88 17.22 -14.78
C LYS A 196 11.31 16.55 -16.07
N GLU A 197 10.33 16.37 -16.98
CA GLU A 197 10.56 16.12 -18.40
C GLU A 197 11.39 14.87 -18.73
N GLY A 198 11.00 13.70 -18.18
CA GLY A 198 11.62 12.43 -18.60
C GLY A 198 12.95 12.09 -17.92
N GLN A 199 13.32 12.73 -16.83
CA GLN A 199 14.53 12.40 -16.07
C GLN A 199 14.44 10.99 -15.46
N MET A 200 15.46 10.15 -15.73
CA MET A 200 15.56 8.80 -15.18
C MET A 200 16.15 8.80 -13.77
N PHE A 201 16.98 9.79 -13.45
CA PHE A 201 17.69 9.92 -12.19
C PHE A 201 17.68 11.34 -11.66
N GLY A 202 17.96 11.51 -10.37
CA GLY A 202 18.07 12.81 -9.74
C GLY A 202 19.31 13.59 -10.21
N LYS A 203 19.31 14.90 -9.88
CA LYS A 203 20.42 15.83 -10.28
C LYS A 203 21.81 15.35 -9.84
N GLU A 204 21.91 14.68 -8.70
CA GLU A 204 23.18 14.18 -8.19
C GLU A 204 23.77 13.11 -9.13
N LYS A 205 22.94 12.19 -9.61
CA LYS A 205 23.37 11.16 -10.58
C LYS A 205 23.75 11.77 -11.92
N ASN A 206 22.98 12.74 -12.39
CA ASN A 206 23.33 13.46 -13.62
C ASN A 206 24.73 14.10 -13.50
N LYS A 207 25.05 14.72 -12.35
CA LYS A 207 26.37 15.27 -12.07
C LYS A 207 27.46 14.22 -11.95
N GLU A 208 27.17 13.08 -11.25
CA GLU A 208 28.11 11.97 -11.08
C GLU A 208 28.56 11.37 -12.41
N TYR A 209 27.63 11.24 -13.36
CA TYR A 209 27.91 10.67 -14.69
C TYR A 209 28.22 11.71 -15.76
N GLY A 210 28.15 13.00 -15.44
CA GLY A 210 28.41 14.09 -16.40
C GLY A 210 27.43 14.11 -17.57
N GLN A 211 26.23 13.54 -17.41
CA GLN A 211 25.21 13.38 -18.44
C GLN A 211 23.84 13.83 -17.94
N ASP A 212 23.06 14.37 -18.85
CA ASP A 212 21.62 14.58 -18.66
C ASP A 212 20.89 13.25 -18.90
N LEU A 213 20.68 12.47 -17.84
CA LEU A 213 20.12 11.12 -17.87
C LEU A 213 18.60 11.14 -18.11
N ASN A 214 18.21 11.59 -19.29
CA ASN A 214 16.84 11.73 -19.72
C ASN A 214 16.43 10.59 -20.65
N ILE A 215 15.23 10.02 -20.47
CA ILE A 215 14.71 8.91 -21.28
C ILE A 215 14.56 9.29 -22.76
N ASN A 216 14.31 10.56 -23.07
CA ASN A 216 14.22 11.05 -24.45
C ASN A 216 15.58 11.10 -25.14
N LYS A 217 16.66 11.28 -24.36
CA LYS A 217 18.04 11.32 -24.86
C LYS A 217 18.69 9.93 -24.87
N PHE A 218 18.42 9.13 -23.83
CA PHE A 218 19.02 7.81 -23.66
C PHE A 218 17.96 6.71 -23.43
N PRO A 219 16.99 6.52 -24.36
CA PRO A 219 15.91 5.55 -24.16
C PRO A 219 16.43 4.10 -23.97
N HIS A 220 17.56 3.78 -24.59
CA HIS A 220 18.21 2.47 -24.48
C HIS A 220 18.70 2.18 -23.05
N LEU A 221 19.15 3.18 -22.30
CA LEU A 221 19.60 2.97 -20.91
C LEU A 221 18.43 2.54 -20.00
N PHE A 222 17.23 3.05 -20.24
CA PHE A 222 16.03 2.59 -19.54
C PHE A 222 15.73 1.12 -19.84
N VAL A 223 15.71 0.73 -21.13
CA VAL A 223 15.48 -0.66 -21.54
C VAL A 223 16.51 -1.60 -20.93
N LEU A 224 17.80 -1.26 -21.08
CA LEU A 224 18.89 -2.04 -20.51
C LEU A 224 18.79 -2.16 -18.99
N GLY A 225 18.47 -1.07 -18.29
CA GLY A 225 18.28 -1.08 -16.85
C GLY A 225 17.14 -2.01 -16.39
N CYS A 226 15.99 -1.98 -17.08
CA CYS A 226 14.89 -2.91 -16.82
C CYS A 226 15.31 -4.38 -16.99
N LEU A 227 16.07 -4.69 -18.05
CA LEU A 227 16.55 -6.06 -18.30
C LEU A 227 17.56 -6.56 -17.25
N MET A 228 18.27 -5.65 -16.58
CA MET A 228 19.21 -6.02 -15.51
C MET A 228 18.53 -6.35 -14.18
N ASP A 229 17.21 -6.16 -14.03
CA ASP A 229 16.47 -6.41 -12.76
C ASP A 229 16.21 -7.91 -12.53
N LYS A 230 17.29 -8.65 -12.26
CA LYS A 230 17.25 -10.07 -11.94
C LYS A 230 17.91 -10.36 -10.59
N GLN A 231 17.12 -10.52 -9.52
CA GLN A 231 17.60 -10.87 -8.18
C GLN A 231 18.64 -9.87 -7.59
N ILE A 232 18.55 -8.61 -7.96
CA ILE A 232 19.28 -7.49 -7.36
C ILE A 232 18.27 -6.37 -7.06
N SER A 233 18.68 -5.31 -6.37
CA SER A 233 17.77 -4.18 -6.16
C SER A 233 17.54 -3.39 -7.45
N ALA A 234 16.33 -2.82 -7.60
CA ALA A 234 15.97 -2.04 -8.77
C ALA A 234 16.93 -0.87 -9.03
N GLU A 235 17.38 -0.21 -7.95
CA GLU A 235 18.35 0.89 -8.03
C GLU A 235 19.67 0.43 -8.64
N LYS A 236 20.20 -0.72 -8.19
CA LYS A 236 21.41 -1.31 -8.77
C LYS A 236 21.22 -1.71 -10.22
N ALA A 237 20.08 -2.31 -10.56
CA ALA A 237 19.76 -2.73 -11.92
C ALA A 237 19.77 -1.54 -12.89
N LEU A 238 19.11 -0.45 -12.53
CA LEU A 238 19.05 0.77 -13.33
C LEU A 238 20.41 1.47 -13.47
N GLU A 239 21.32 1.32 -12.51
CA GLU A 239 22.66 1.90 -12.58
C GLU A 239 23.65 1.09 -13.45
N ILE A 240 23.41 -0.19 -13.70
CA ILE A 240 24.35 -1.03 -14.46
C ILE A 240 24.68 -0.43 -15.84
N PRO A 241 23.69 -0.03 -16.67
CA PRO A 241 23.98 0.58 -17.97
C PRO A 241 24.84 1.84 -17.85
N LEU A 242 24.60 2.67 -16.84
CA LEU A 242 25.40 3.88 -16.60
C LEU A 242 26.85 3.56 -16.28
N LYS A 243 27.07 2.55 -15.43
CA LYS A 243 28.42 2.09 -15.08
C LYS A 243 29.16 1.55 -16.29
N VAL A 244 28.45 0.77 -17.13
CA VAL A 244 29.04 0.30 -18.41
C VAL A 244 29.44 1.47 -19.30
N CYS A 245 28.55 2.45 -19.50
CA CYS A 245 28.84 3.64 -20.29
C CYS A 245 30.05 4.42 -19.76
N LYS A 246 30.11 4.62 -18.42
CA LYS A 246 31.20 5.34 -17.76
C LYS A 246 32.57 4.63 -17.93
N VAL A 247 32.59 3.31 -17.73
CA VAL A 247 33.82 2.51 -17.82
C VAL A 247 34.33 2.42 -19.25
N THR A 248 33.43 2.43 -20.24
CA THR A 248 33.77 2.27 -21.65
C THR A 248 33.88 3.59 -22.41
N ASP A 249 33.44 4.68 -21.79
CA ASP A 249 33.23 5.98 -22.44
C ASP A 249 32.35 5.91 -23.70
N LYS A 250 31.36 4.99 -23.69
CA LYS A 250 30.45 4.71 -24.80
C LYS A 250 29.00 4.95 -24.36
N TRP A 251 28.32 5.90 -24.98
CA TRP A 251 27.00 6.34 -24.57
C TRP A 251 25.92 6.11 -25.62
N SER A 252 26.26 5.90 -26.86
CA SER A 252 25.33 5.62 -27.95
C SER A 252 25.13 4.13 -28.18
N VAL A 253 24.01 3.76 -28.81
CA VAL A 253 23.73 2.37 -29.21
C VAL A 253 24.78 1.85 -30.19
N ASP A 254 25.25 2.68 -31.11
CA ASP A 254 26.27 2.30 -32.07
C ASP A 254 27.59 1.93 -31.38
N GLU A 255 28.08 2.81 -30.50
CA GLU A 255 29.31 2.56 -29.76
C GLU A 255 29.22 1.34 -28.84
N LEU A 256 28.10 1.16 -28.16
CA LEU A 256 27.85 0.01 -27.28
C LEU A 256 27.74 -1.30 -28.09
N SER A 257 27.23 -1.24 -29.32
CA SER A 257 27.09 -2.42 -30.21
C SER A 257 28.41 -2.99 -30.69
N ASP A 258 29.49 -2.22 -30.64
CA ASP A 258 30.83 -2.66 -31.01
C ASP A 258 31.51 -3.49 -29.91
N ILE A 259 30.90 -3.54 -28.71
CA ILE A 259 31.46 -4.31 -27.60
C ILE A 259 31.07 -5.78 -27.76
N THR A 260 32.05 -6.66 -27.85
CA THR A 260 31.83 -8.11 -27.91
C THR A 260 31.33 -8.66 -26.59
N ILE A 261 30.66 -9.84 -26.63
CA ILE A 261 30.19 -10.52 -25.44
C ILE A 261 31.33 -10.78 -24.44
N ASP A 262 32.49 -11.25 -24.92
CA ASP A 262 33.64 -11.54 -24.06
C ASP A 262 34.19 -10.28 -23.38
N ARG A 263 34.23 -9.16 -24.12
CA ARG A 263 34.63 -7.88 -23.53
C ARG A 263 33.61 -7.40 -22.50
N MET A 264 32.32 -7.54 -22.76
CA MET A 264 31.28 -7.16 -21.83
C MET A 264 31.31 -8.03 -20.57
N LYS A 265 31.56 -9.35 -20.69
CA LYS A 265 31.74 -10.24 -19.53
C LYS A 265 32.86 -9.74 -18.62
N LYS A 266 33.99 -9.37 -19.21
CA LYS A 266 35.12 -8.81 -18.46
C LYS A 266 34.76 -7.52 -17.75
N ILE A 267 34.02 -6.61 -18.40
CA ILE A 267 33.53 -5.37 -17.78
C ILE A 267 32.63 -5.66 -16.58
N PHE A 268 31.70 -6.63 -16.72
CA PHE A 268 30.82 -7.01 -15.63
C PHE A 268 31.56 -7.63 -14.45
N GLU A 269 32.55 -8.48 -14.70
CA GLU A 269 33.37 -9.14 -13.67
C GLU A 269 34.28 -8.14 -12.96
N ASP A 270 35.07 -7.37 -13.72
CA ASP A 270 36.07 -6.43 -13.20
C ASP A 270 35.40 -5.33 -12.33
N ASN A 271 34.15 -4.96 -12.63
CA ASN A 271 33.40 -3.92 -11.93
C ASN A 271 32.32 -4.46 -11.00
N HIS A 272 32.21 -5.79 -10.80
CA HIS A 272 31.21 -6.44 -9.95
C HIS A 272 29.77 -5.95 -10.19
N LEU A 273 29.39 -5.82 -11.48
CA LEU A 273 28.16 -5.15 -11.85
C LEU A 273 26.91 -5.95 -11.48
N HIS A 274 26.96 -7.28 -11.62
CA HIS A 274 25.80 -8.14 -11.37
C HIS A 274 26.19 -9.46 -10.72
N ARG A 275 25.32 -10.05 -9.88
CA ARG A 275 25.56 -11.38 -9.28
C ARG A 275 25.66 -12.52 -10.32
N PHE A 276 25.08 -12.33 -11.50
CA PHE A 276 25.11 -13.26 -12.65
C PHE A 276 25.85 -12.62 -13.82
N ASN A 277 27.12 -12.25 -13.64
CA ASN A 277 27.89 -11.47 -14.62
C ASN A 277 27.86 -12.08 -16.02
N ASN A 278 28.08 -13.41 -16.17
CA ASN A 278 28.13 -14.08 -17.45
C ASN A 278 26.80 -14.00 -18.22
N GLU A 279 25.71 -14.30 -17.58
CA GLU A 279 24.36 -14.27 -18.20
C GLU A 279 23.95 -12.84 -18.53
N MET A 280 24.10 -11.91 -17.58
CA MET A 280 23.58 -10.56 -17.73
C MET A 280 24.42 -9.70 -18.68
N SER A 281 25.71 -9.98 -18.83
CA SER A 281 26.53 -9.35 -19.87
C SER A 281 26.11 -9.79 -21.29
N GLU A 282 25.73 -11.05 -21.45
CA GLU A 282 25.20 -11.54 -22.74
C GLU A 282 23.82 -10.90 -23.03
N VAL A 283 22.93 -10.84 -22.04
CA VAL A 283 21.62 -10.14 -22.14
C VAL A 283 21.83 -8.68 -22.56
N PHE A 284 22.79 -7.99 -21.96
CA PHE A 284 23.11 -6.60 -22.28
C PHE A 284 23.51 -6.43 -23.75
N VAL A 285 24.49 -7.21 -24.24
CA VAL A 285 24.95 -7.13 -25.62
C VAL A 285 23.87 -7.45 -26.63
N LEU A 286 23.07 -8.50 -26.36
CA LEU A 286 21.99 -8.90 -27.25
C LEU A 286 20.87 -7.85 -27.28
N ALA A 287 20.62 -7.20 -26.15
CA ALA A 287 19.63 -6.11 -26.08
C ALA A 287 20.11 -4.89 -26.90
N VAL A 288 21.38 -4.49 -26.79
CA VAL A 288 21.96 -3.41 -27.61
C VAL A 288 21.84 -3.73 -29.09
N LYS A 289 22.20 -4.97 -29.52
CA LYS A 289 22.08 -5.42 -30.92
C LYS A 289 20.62 -5.34 -31.40
N ARG A 290 19.67 -5.84 -30.60
CA ARG A 290 18.25 -5.77 -30.93
C ARG A 290 17.78 -4.32 -31.11
N ILE A 291 18.19 -3.41 -30.22
CA ILE A 291 17.83 -1.98 -30.32
C ILE A 291 18.42 -1.40 -31.63
N LYS A 292 19.64 -1.76 -31.98
CA LYS A 292 20.27 -1.32 -33.21
C LYS A 292 19.53 -1.80 -34.46
N GLU A 293 19.22 -3.09 -34.52
CA GLU A 293 18.69 -3.76 -35.71
C GLU A 293 17.20 -3.59 -35.90
N GLN A 294 16.42 -3.70 -34.81
CA GLN A 294 14.94 -3.70 -34.88
C GLN A 294 14.29 -2.33 -34.62
N TYR A 295 15.02 -1.43 -33.97
CA TYR A 295 14.52 -0.11 -33.60
C TYR A 295 15.36 1.03 -34.20
N ASP A 296 16.20 0.78 -35.21
CA ASP A 296 17.06 1.78 -35.85
C ASP A 296 17.83 2.64 -34.84
N LYS A 297 18.40 2.01 -33.82
CA LYS A 297 19.18 2.63 -32.72
C LYS A 297 18.36 3.51 -31.76
N ASP A 298 17.04 3.63 -31.95
CA ASP A 298 16.15 4.41 -31.11
C ASP A 298 15.18 3.52 -30.32
N ALA A 299 15.57 3.13 -29.08
CA ALA A 299 14.75 2.30 -28.23
C ALA A 299 13.38 2.95 -27.88
N SER A 300 13.23 4.27 -28.03
CA SER A 300 11.93 4.92 -27.79
C SER A 300 10.83 4.48 -28.77
N LYS A 301 11.18 3.87 -29.93
CA LYS A 301 10.22 3.26 -30.85
C LYS A 301 9.43 2.10 -30.24
N ILE A 302 9.85 1.59 -29.07
CA ILE A 302 9.08 0.62 -28.31
C ILE A 302 7.75 1.23 -27.85
N TRP A 303 7.75 2.52 -27.47
CA TRP A 303 6.61 3.18 -26.85
C TRP A 303 6.18 4.51 -27.50
N LYS A 304 6.81 4.95 -28.59
CA LYS A 304 6.37 6.15 -29.33
C LYS A 304 5.10 5.89 -30.13
N GLY A 305 4.30 6.96 -30.31
CA GLY A 305 3.13 6.94 -31.19
C GLY A 305 1.85 6.44 -30.55
N GLU A 306 1.74 6.53 -29.22
CA GLU A 306 0.56 6.10 -28.46
C GLU A 306 0.16 4.63 -28.76
N PRO A 307 1.10 3.66 -28.65
CA PRO A 307 0.82 2.25 -28.92
C PRO A 307 -0.20 1.70 -27.91
N THR A 308 -0.77 0.54 -28.22
CA THR A 308 -1.49 -0.23 -27.21
C THR A 308 -0.54 -0.70 -26.10
N SER A 309 -1.07 -0.87 -24.90
CA SER A 309 -0.29 -1.40 -23.79
C SER A 309 0.24 -2.81 -24.10
N ALA A 310 -0.55 -3.62 -24.81
CA ALA A 310 -0.15 -4.96 -25.25
C ALA A 310 1.06 -4.95 -26.18
N GLU A 311 1.13 -4.01 -27.14
CA GLU A 311 2.28 -3.88 -28.05
C GLU A 311 3.57 -3.57 -27.28
N VAL A 312 3.51 -2.68 -26.31
CA VAL A 312 4.69 -2.33 -25.51
C VAL A 312 5.16 -3.51 -24.67
N VAL A 313 4.25 -4.18 -23.95
CA VAL A 313 4.56 -5.39 -23.17
C VAL A 313 5.15 -6.46 -24.11
N TYR A 314 4.53 -6.70 -25.27
CA TYR A 314 5.01 -7.66 -26.26
C TYR A 314 6.45 -7.32 -26.72
N LYS A 315 6.72 -6.07 -27.10
CA LYS A 315 8.06 -5.64 -27.56
C LYS A 315 9.12 -5.84 -26.46
N PHE A 316 8.80 -5.64 -25.18
CA PHE A 316 9.71 -5.97 -24.08
C PHE A 316 9.95 -7.47 -23.95
N LEU A 317 8.93 -8.30 -24.13
CA LEU A 317 9.06 -9.78 -24.05
C LEU A 317 9.97 -10.34 -25.13
N GLU A 318 10.18 -9.63 -26.24
CA GLU A 318 11.06 -10.06 -27.31
C GLU A 318 12.57 -9.94 -26.95
N PHE A 319 12.93 -9.20 -25.88
CA PHE A 319 14.31 -9.12 -25.42
C PHE A 319 14.70 -10.40 -24.65
N LYS A 320 15.89 -10.93 -24.93
CA LYS A 320 16.44 -12.04 -24.15
C LYS A 320 16.50 -11.66 -22.68
N GLY A 321 16.04 -12.54 -21.81
CA GLY A 321 16.03 -12.31 -20.36
C GLY A 321 14.79 -11.55 -19.83
N ALA A 322 13.97 -10.96 -20.71
CA ALA A 322 12.71 -10.36 -20.30
C ALA A 322 11.62 -11.41 -20.19
N GLY A 323 11.10 -11.58 -18.98
CA GLY A 323 9.84 -12.30 -18.73
C GLY A 323 8.72 -11.31 -18.43
N ILE A 324 7.53 -11.85 -18.12
CA ILE A 324 6.33 -11.03 -17.84
C ILE A 324 6.59 -9.99 -16.71
N LYS A 325 7.37 -10.33 -15.68
CA LYS A 325 7.75 -9.39 -14.62
C LYS A 325 8.44 -8.14 -15.20
N ILE A 326 9.45 -8.33 -16.04
CA ILE A 326 10.22 -7.20 -16.59
C ILE A 326 9.37 -6.39 -17.57
N ALA A 327 8.63 -7.06 -18.44
CA ALA A 327 7.83 -6.40 -19.46
C ALA A 327 6.70 -5.53 -18.84
N THR A 328 5.97 -6.06 -17.86
CA THR A 328 4.91 -5.31 -17.17
C THR A 328 5.48 -4.21 -16.28
N MET A 329 6.58 -4.46 -15.57
CA MET A 329 7.28 -3.45 -14.79
C MET A 329 7.74 -2.27 -15.66
N ALA A 330 8.37 -2.55 -16.82
CA ALA A 330 8.82 -1.51 -17.72
C ALA A 330 7.63 -0.66 -18.23
N ALA A 331 6.54 -1.29 -18.67
CA ALA A 331 5.34 -0.59 -19.10
C ALA A 331 4.70 0.25 -17.99
N ASN A 332 4.65 -0.26 -16.75
CA ASN A 332 4.19 0.48 -15.58
C ASN A 332 5.05 1.72 -15.30
N ILE A 333 6.38 1.60 -15.37
CA ILE A 333 7.30 2.72 -15.15
C ILE A 333 7.13 3.77 -16.27
N LEU A 334 7.04 3.34 -17.53
CA LEU A 334 6.80 4.26 -18.67
C LEU A 334 5.53 5.07 -18.47
N GLN A 335 4.44 4.44 -18.09
CA GLN A 335 3.15 5.10 -17.85
C GLN A 335 3.20 6.00 -16.61
N ARG A 336 3.66 5.47 -15.48
CA ARG A 336 3.60 6.14 -14.18
C ARG A 336 4.63 7.26 -14.05
N ASP A 337 5.90 6.99 -14.36
CA ASP A 337 7.00 7.90 -14.07
C ASP A 337 7.33 8.81 -15.26
N PHE A 338 7.29 8.28 -16.49
CA PHE A 338 7.61 9.04 -17.69
C PHE A 338 6.39 9.59 -18.44
N LYS A 339 5.17 9.30 -17.95
CA LYS A 339 3.91 9.79 -18.52
C LYS A 339 3.75 9.46 -20.00
N VAL A 340 4.35 8.34 -20.44
CA VAL A 340 4.14 7.83 -21.79
C VAL A 340 2.65 7.57 -22.00
N LYS A 341 2.12 8.09 -23.08
CA LYS A 341 0.73 7.89 -23.47
C LYS A 341 0.58 6.55 -24.18
N PHE A 342 -0.40 5.78 -23.75
CA PHE A 342 -0.85 4.55 -24.37
C PHE A 342 -2.29 4.72 -24.83
N SER A 343 -2.71 4.03 -25.87
CA SER A 343 -4.10 4.03 -26.32
C SER A 343 -5.05 3.29 -25.38
N ASP A 344 -4.51 2.35 -24.57
CA ASP A 344 -5.19 1.63 -23.49
C ASP A 344 -4.16 1.23 -22.41
N LEU A 345 -4.64 0.79 -21.21
CA LEU A 345 -3.78 0.35 -20.12
C LEU A 345 -4.08 -1.11 -19.69
N SER A 346 -4.94 -1.81 -20.41
CA SER A 346 -5.51 -3.09 -20.01
C SER A 346 -4.52 -4.25 -20.00
N ALA A 347 -3.41 -4.15 -20.72
CA ALA A 347 -2.34 -5.14 -20.73
C ALA A 347 -1.14 -4.76 -19.86
N ILE A 348 -1.16 -3.61 -19.18
CA ILE A 348 -0.17 -3.27 -18.14
C ILE A 348 -0.62 -3.95 -16.85
N ASP A 349 -0.20 -5.19 -16.65
CA ASP A 349 -0.51 -5.96 -15.45
C ASP A 349 0.35 -5.51 -14.25
N ALA A 350 -0.08 -5.87 -13.04
CA ALA A 350 0.81 -5.81 -11.91
C ALA A 350 1.97 -6.80 -12.12
N SER A 351 3.18 -6.30 -11.98
CA SER A 351 4.38 -7.10 -12.11
C SER A 351 4.41 -8.17 -11.01
N PRO A 352 4.60 -9.47 -11.34
CA PRO A 352 4.58 -10.53 -10.34
C PRO A 352 5.86 -10.59 -9.49
N ASP A 353 6.28 -9.42 -9.00
CA ASP A 353 7.36 -9.27 -8.04
C ASP A 353 7.00 -9.93 -6.70
N ILE A 354 8.00 -10.34 -5.94
CA ILE A 354 7.79 -11.01 -4.64
C ILE A 354 7.00 -10.15 -3.66
N GLN A 355 7.19 -8.81 -3.70
CA GLN A 355 6.47 -7.89 -2.84
C GLN A 355 4.98 -7.83 -3.23
N VAL A 356 4.69 -7.68 -4.52
CA VAL A 356 3.33 -7.62 -5.06
C VAL A 356 2.59 -8.93 -4.78
N ARG A 357 3.21 -10.08 -5.05
CA ARG A 357 2.63 -11.40 -4.79
C ARG A 357 2.28 -11.58 -3.32
N ARG A 358 3.19 -11.21 -2.41
CA ARG A 358 2.95 -11.28 -0.96
C ARG A 358 1.81 -10.37 -0.52
N MET A 359 1.72 -9.18 -1.06
CA MET A 359 0.62 -8.26 -0.76
C MET A 359 -0.72 -8.83 -1.18
N LEU A 360 -0.84 -9.33 -2.42
CA LEU A 360 -2.09 -9.93 -2.92
C LEU A 360 -2.48 -11.19 -2.13
N TYR A 361 -1.51 -12.03 -1.76
CA TYR A 361 -1.73 -13.19 -0.92
C TYR A 361 -2.24 -12.80 0.47
N ARG A 362 -1.61 -11.84 1.14
CA ARG A 362 -1.98 -11.40 2.49
C ARG A 362 -3.29 -10.62 2.55
N LEU A 363 -3.63 -9.95 1.47
CA LEU A 363 -4.96 -9.34 1.31
C LEU A 363 -6.06 -10.37 1.04
N GLY A 364 -5.71 -11.62 0.74
CA GLY A 364 -6.63 -12.72 0.48
C GLY A 364 -7.11 -12.80 -0.97
N PHE A 365 -6.48 -12.11 -1.89
CA PHE A 365 -6.82 -12.18 -3.31
C PHE A 365 -6.29 -13.43 -4.01
N THR A 366 -5.16 -13.97 -3.56
CA THR A 366 -4.55 -15.19 -4.11
C THR A 366 -4.36 -16.24 -3.03
N GLU A 367 -4.36 -17.53 -3.43
CA GLU A 367 -4.20 -18.66 -2.51
C GLU A 367 -2.73 -19.13 -2.40
N ASP A 368 -1.89 -18.71 -3.32
CA ASP A 368 -0.46 -19.11 -3.38
C ASP A 368 0.42 -17.91 -3.72
N GLU A 369 1.22 -17.51 -2.74
CA GLU A 369 2.21 -16.42 -2.90
C GLU A 369 3.29 -16.76 -3.94
N SER A 370 3.60 -18.03 -4.15
CA SER A 370 4.67 -18.46 -5.05
C SER A 370 4.29 -18.38 -6.54
N ASN A 371 2.98 -18.41 -6.84
CA ASN A 371 2.49 -18.46 -8.22
C ASN A 371 2.39 -17.07 -8.85
N ALA A 372 3.34 -16.78 -9.74
CA ALA A 372 3.42 -15.51 -10.47
C ALA A 372 2.16 -15.22 -11.33
N ASN A 373 1.59 -16.24 -11.96
CA ASN A 373 0.42 -16.08 -12.82
C ASN A 373 -0.82 -15.64 -12.02
N MET A 374 -0.97 -16.11 -10.78
CA MET A 374 -2.08 -15.67 -9.92
C MET A 374 -2.07 -14.16 -9.71
N ALA A 375 -0.90 -13.55 -9.51
CA ALA A 375 -0.78 -12.10 -9.32
C ALA A 375 -1.19 -11.34 -10.59
N VAL A 376 -0.74 -11.80 -11.76
CA VAL A 376 -1.07 -11.19 -13.06
C VAL A 376 -2.58 -11.23 -13.32
N TYR A 377 -3.18 -12.41 -13.26
CA TYR A 377 -4.63 -12.54 -13.51
C TYR A 377 -5.49 -11.89 -12.45
N MET A 378 -5.03 -11.90 -11.19
CA MET A 378 -5.76 -11.23 -10.12
C MET A 378 -5.73 -9.70 -10.27
N SER A 379 -4.62 -9.12 -10.73
CA SER A 379 -4.57 -7.66 -11.00
C SER A 379 -5.60 -7.25 -12.05
N LYS A 380 -5.79 -8.06 -13.10
CA LYS A 380 -6.87 -7.86 -14.11
C LYS A 380 -8.27 -7.97 -13.50
N ALA A 381 -8.49 -8.91 -12.60
CA ALA A 381 -9.77 -9.07 -11.90
C ALA A 381 -10.06 -7.91 -10.94
N ILE A 382 -9.02 -7.31 -10.35
CA ILE A 382 -9.15 -6.15 -9.47
C ILE A 382 -9.45 -4.89 -10.29
N ASN A 383 -8.69 -4.62 -11.33
CA ASN A 383 -8.87 -3.44 -12.17
C ASN A 383 -8.65 -3.79 -13.66
N PRO A 384 -9.69 -4.18 -14.40
CA PRO A 384 -9.54 -4.61 -15.80
C PRO A 384 -9.01 -3.52 -16.73
N GLU A 385 -9.37 -2.26 -16.48
CA GLU A 385 -8.96 -1.14 -17.33
C GLU A 385 -7.49 -0.76 -17.15
N PHE A 386 -6.98 -0.87 -15.94
CA PHE A 386 -5.57 -0.63 -15.63
C PHE A 386 -5.09 -1.54 -14.48
N PRO A 387 -4.80 -2.82 -14.77
CA PRO A 387 -4.34 -3.78 -13.76
C PRO A 387 -3.08 -3.31 -13.00
N GLY A 388 -2.17 -2.61 -13.70
CA GLY A 388 -0.93 -2.07 -13.16
C GLY A 388 -1.08 -0.96 -12.12
N LEU A 389 -2.28 -0.41 -11.93
CA LEU A 389 -2.54 0.61 -10.93
C LEU A 389 -2.06 0.21 -9.53
N ILE A 390 -2.20 -1.06 -9.19
CA ILE A 390 -1.83 -1.61 -7.87
C ILE A 390 -0.35 -2.02 -7.77
N ASP A 391 0.38 -2.04 -8.88
CA ASP A 391 1.77 -2.54 -8.96
C ASP A 391 2.71 -1.82 -8.00
N TYR A 392 2.95 -0.55 -8.25
CA TYR A 392 3.86 0.26 -7.43
C TYR A 392 3.44 0.37 -5.96
N PRO A 393 2.16 0.63 -5.62
CA PRO A 393 1.73 0.66 -4.23
C PRO A 393 1.94 -0.66 -3.50
N CYS A 394 1.57 -1.79 -4.09
CA CYS A 394 1.81 -3.10 -3.50
C CYS A 394 3.30 -3.42 -3.34
N TRP A 395 4.13 -3.05 -4.33
CA TRP A 395 5.58 -3.18 -4.23
C TRP A 395 6.14 -2.34 -3.09
N LEU A 396 5.74 -1.05 -2.98
CA LEU A 396 6.18 -0.12 -1.95
C LEU A 396 5.80 -0.60 -0.54
N TRP A 397 4.51 -0.92 -0.32
CA TRP A 397 4.05 -1.40 0.99
C TRP A 397 4.65 -2.77 1.33
N GLY A 398 4.85 -3.62 0.32
CA GLY A 398 5.50 -4.92 0.47
C GLY A 398 6.95 -4.80 0.94
N ARG A 399 7.68 -3.83 0.40
CA ARG A 399 9.07 -3.53 0.74
C ARG A 399 9.21 -2.85 2.10
N ASP A 400 8.38 -1.81 2.35
CA ASP A 400 8.58 -0.89 3.46
C ASP A 400 7.89 -1.37 4.75
N TYR A 401 6.78 -2.10 4.65
CA TYR A 401 5.96 -2.48 5.82
C TYR A 401 5.60 -3.96 5.88
N CYS A 402 5.26 -4.56 4.75
CA CYS A 402 4.76 -5.93 4.70
C CYS A 402 5.88 -6.97 4.62
N HIS A 403 6.84 -6.92 5.57
CA HIS A 403 7.98 -7.83 5.60
C HIS A 403 7.56 -9.30 5.73
N PRO A 404 8.38 -10.26 5.23
CA PRO A 404 8.01 -11.69 5.25
C PRO A 404 7.73 -12.22 6.66
N GLN A 405 8.56 -11.90 7.63
CA GLN A 405 8.49 -12.44 9.00
C GLN A 405 7.80 -11.51 9.99
N SER A 406 8.08 -10.21 9.94
CA SER A 406 7.61 -9.22 10.92
C SER A 406 6.94 -8.04 10.22
N PRO A 407 5.71 -8.19 9.73
CA PRO A 407 5.00 -7.10 9.05
C PRO A 407 4.61 -6.01 10.04
N GLU A 408 4.85 -4.75 9.64
CA GLU A 408 4.48 -3.53 10.37
C GLU A 408 3.08 -3.07 9.94
N CYS A 409 2.06 -3.87 10.28
CA CYS A 409 0.68 -3.64 9.83
C CYS A 409 0.13 -2.28 10.26
N ASN A 410 0.57 -1.74 11.40
CA ASN A 410 0.20 -0.42 11.90
C ASN A 410 0.64 0.75 11.01
N LYS A 411 1.57 0.53 10.08
CA LYS A 411 2.03 1.54 9.11
C LYS A 411 1.44 1.33 7.71
N CYS A 412 0.76 0.22 7.48
CA CYS A 412 0.28 -0.17 6.15
C CYS A 412 -1.09 0.45 5.86
N SER A 413 -1.20 1.16 4.74
CA SER A 413 -2.44 1.87 4.33
C SER A 413 -3.65 0.97 4.08
N VAL A 414 -3.43 -0.33 3.84
CA VAL A 414 -4.51 -1.31 3.57
C VAL A 414 -4.69 -2.33 4.69
N ALA A 415 -4.07 -2.11 5.86
CA ALA A 415 -4.11 -3.08 6.94
C ALA A 415 -5.51 -3.35 7.49
N ALA A 416 -6.41 -2.34 7.48
CA ALA A 416 -7.77 -2.48 7.95
C ALA A 416 -8.63 -3.47 7.13
N VAL A 417 -8.25 -3.71 5.88
CA VAL A 417 -8.91 -4.66 4.98
C VAL A 417 -8.05 -5.89 4.69
N CYS A 418 -6.90 -6.01 5.33
CA CYS A 418 -5.94 -7.09 5.10
C CYS A 418 -6.25 -8.30 6.00
N ILE A 419 -6.55 -9.46 5.39
CA ILE A 419 -6.86 -10.69 6.12
C ILE A 419 -5.72 -11.09 7.06
N SER A 420 -4.48 -11.06 6.60
CA SER A 420 -3.34 -11.42 7.44
C SER A 420 -3.10 -10.43 8.58
N SER A 421 -3.47 -9.16 8.42
CA SER A 421 -3.45 -8.18 9.50
C SER A 421 -4.49 -8.53 10.57
N LEU A 422 -5.73 -8.79 10.15
CA LEU A 422 -6.81 -9.18 11.05
C LEU A 422 -6.48 -10.49 11.79
N GLU A 423 -5.93 -11.49 11.09
CA GLU A 423 -5.48 -12.75 11.71
C GLU A 423 -4.37 -12.54 12.75
N LYS A 424 -3.42 -11.64 12.47
CA LYS A 424 -2.34 -11.31 13.43
C LYS A 424 -2.92 -10.75 14.72
N TYR A 425 -3.86 -9.82 14.62
CA TYR A 425 -4.51 -9.21 15.78
C TYR A 425 -5.48 -10.17 16.48
N ALA A 426 -6.26 -10.96 15.74
CA ALA A 426 -7.13 -12.00 16.30
C ALA A 426 -6.36 -13.06 17.09
N ASN A 427 -5.10 -13.36 16.76
CA ASN A 427 -4.26 -14.34 17.47
C ASN A 427 -3.49 -13.77 18.68
N GLY A 428 -3.89 -12.63 19.21
CA GLY A 428 -3.43 -12.14 20.53
C GLY A 428 -2.11 -11.37 20.53
N LYS A 429 -1.68 -10.84 19.40
CA LYS A 429 -0.56 -9.89 19.31
C LYS A 429 -1.06 -8.47 19.08
N ILE A 430 -1.96 -8.03 19.95
CA ILE A 430 -2.39 -6.62 20.01
C ILE A 430 -1.35 -5.92 20.90
N GLU A 431 -0.37 -5.29 20.29
CA GLU A 431 0.50 -4.30 20.93
C GLU A 431 -0.06 -2.90 20.74
#